data_f61d01770954ad10fc86d7f63b386d9c
#
_entry.id   f61d01770954ad10fc86d7f63b386d9c
#
_cell.length_a   1.000
_cell.length_b   1.000
_cell.length_c   1.000
_cell.angle_alpha   90.00
_cell.angle_beta   90.00
_cell.angle_gamma   90.00
#
_symmetry.space_group_name_H-M   'P 1'
#
loop_
_entity.id
_entity.type
_entity.pdbx_description
1 polymer ?
#
loop_
_entity_poly.entity_id
_entity_poly.type
_entity_poly.pdbx_seq_one_letter_code
_entity_poly.pdbx_strand_id
1 'polypeptide(L)'
;VSAFFQELLRVGIYKRSQGRISRQVTCVVIAVVIALGLLSLSSTLDNRGPFWRHLVPGVLLVAGWWMSYRLVNLPAFADFLIAVEAEMNKVSWPSRHELVRGSAVVLITIISLAIVLYGFDAVWGFIFQKILRII
;
A
#
# COMPACT_ATOMS: atom_id res chain seq x y z
N VAL A 1 9.51 -12.23 -27.87
CA VAL A 1 10.16 -10.98 -27.43
C VAL A 1 9.73 -9.82 -28.35
N SER A 2 9.73 -10.01 -29.67
CA SER A 2 9.32 -8.97 -30.64
C SER A 2 7.85 -8.54 -30.51
N ALA A 3 6.92 -9.46 -30.25
CA ALA A 3 5.51 -9.16 -30.03
C ALA A 3 5.27 -8.30 -28.78
N PHE A 4 6.01 -8.54 -27.71
CA PHE A 4 5.93 -7.76 -26.47
C PHE A 4 6.38 -6.30 -26.69
N PHE A 5 7.48 -6.10 -27.44
CA PHE A 5 7.94 -4.74 -27.76
C PHE A 5 7.00 -3.99 -28.72
N GLN A 6 6.39 -4.68 -29.67
CA GLN A 6 5.39 -4.08 -30.56
C GLN A 6 4.13 -3.66 -29.78
N GLU A 7 3.71 -4.43 -28.81
CA GLU A 7 2.57 -4.13 -27.95
C GLU A 7 2.86 -2.96 -26.97
N LEU A 8 4.11 -2.87 -26.47
CA LEU A 8 4.58 -1.73 -25.67
C LEU A 8 4.56 -0.40 -26.44
N LEU A 9 4.76 -0.42 -27.76
CA LEU A 9 4.77 0.77 -28.61
C LEU A 9 3.36 1.16 -29.11
N ARG A 10 2.37 0.29 -28.95
CA ARG A 10 0.98 0.54 -29.42
C ARG A 10 0.28 1.54 -28.49
N VAL A 11 -0.14 2.69 -29.00
CA VAL A 11 -0.71 3.81 -28.22
C VAL A 11 -2.17 3.60 -27.80
N GLY A 12 -2.80 2.45 -28.11
CA GLY A 12 -4.21 2.17 -27.79
C GLY A 12 -4.46 1.77 -26.35
N ILE A 13 -5.56 2.27 -25.75
CA ILE A 13 -6.03 1.82 -24.43
C ILE A 13 -6.79 0.50 -24.60
N TYR A 14 -6.28 -0.58 -24.04
CA TYR A 14 -6.94 -1.88 -24.06
C TYR A 14 -8.18 -1.88 -23.15
N LYS A 15 -9.34 -2.34 -23.63
CA LYS A 15 -10.62 -2.43 -22.89
C LYS A 15 -10.93 -1.19 -22.02
N ARG A 16 -11.10 -0.03 -22.66
CA ARG A 16 -11.24 1.29 -22.03
C ARG A 16 -12.33 1.39 -20.94
N SER A 17 -13.39 0.60 -21.05
CA SER A 17 -14.56 0.65 -20.16
C SER A 17 -14.48 -0.27 -18.94
N GLN A 18 -13.51 -1.21 -18.89
CA GLN A 18 -13.39 -2.22 -17.84
C GLN A 18 -12.16 -1.99 -16.96
N GLY A 19 -12.31 -2.23 -15.67
CA GLY A 19 -11.23 -2.10 -14.70
C GLY A 19 -10.67 -0.68 -14.57
N ARG A 20 -11.50 0.33 -14.77
CA ARG A 20 -11.06 1.73 -14.85
C ARG A 20 -10.47 2.21 -13.54
N ILE A 21 -11.11 1.90 -12.42
CA ILE A 21 -10.67 2.34 -11.08
C ILE A 21 -9.37 1.65 -10.69
N SER A 22 -9.31 0.34 -10.80
CA SER A 22 -8.10 -0.44 -10.48
C SER A 22 -6.90 0.01 -11.31
N ARG A 23 -7.10 0.25 -12.60
CA ARG A 23 -6.03 0.70 -13.52
C ARG A 23 -5.54 2.10 -13.19
N GLN A 24 -6.44 3.04 -12.88
CA GLN A 24 -6.07 4.41 -12.49
C GLN A 24 -5.31 4.42 -11.16
N VAL A 25 -5.84 3.72 -10.15
CA VAL A 25 -5.19 3.63 -8.83
C VAL A 25 -3.81 3.00 -8.96
N THR A 26 -3.68 1.88 -9.67
CA THR A 26 -2.39 1.20 -9.86
C THR A 26 -1.39 2.10 -10.60
N CYS A 27 -1.81 2.80 -11.65
CA CYS A 27 -0.97 3.74 -12.38
C CYS A 27 -0.46 4.87 -11.47
N VAL A 28 -1.35 5.47 -10.68
CA VAL A 28 -0.99 6.54 -9.75
C VAL A 28 -0.04 6.04 -8.67
N VAL A 29 -0.30 4.87 -8.08
CA VAL A 29 0.56 4.29 -7.05
C VAL A 29 1.97 4.03 -7.60
N ILE A 30 2.09 3.42 -8.77
CA ILE A 30 3.40 3.17 -9.41
C ILE A 30 4.11 4.51 -9.69
N ALA A 31 3.41 5.51 -10.23
CA ALA A 31 3.98 6.82 -10.51
C ALA A 31 4.48 7.53 -9.24
N VAL A 32 3.72 7.45 -8.14
CA VAL A 32 4.11 8.01 -6.83
C VAL A 32 5.34 7.29 -6.27
N VAL A 33 5.40 5.97 -6.32
CA VAL A 33 6.55 5.18 -5.85
C VAL A 33 7.81 5.56 -6.65
N ILE A 34 7.70 5.68 -7.98
CA ILE A 34 8.80 6.12 -8.83
C ILE A 34 9.23 7.55 -8.45
N ALA A 35 8.28 8.47 -8.28
CA ALA A 35 8.59 9.86 -7.90
C ALA A 35 9.34 9.93 -6.56
N LEU A 36 8.89 9.20 -5.54
CA LEU A 36 9.57 9.12 -4.24
C LEU A 36 10.98 8.54 -4.35
N GLY A 37 11.15 7.48 -5.15
CA GLY A 37 12.48 6.91 -5.42
C GLY A 37 13.43 7.89 -6.11
N LEU A 38 12.91 8.70 -7.05
CA LEU A 38 13.70 9.71 -7.76
C LEU A 38 14.05 10.91 -6.88
N LEU A 39 13.20 11.28 -5.93
CA LEU A 39 13.54 12.29 -4.91
C LEU A 39 14.72 11.82 -4.06
N SER A 40 14.71 10.57 -3.63
CA SER A 40 15.83 9.97 -2.90
C SER A 40 17.10 9.90 -3.78
N LEU A 41 16.96 9.57 -5.06
CA LEU A 41 18.08 9.55 -6.00
C LEU A 41 18.68 10.94 -6.19
N SER A 42 17.85 11.99 -6.29
CA SER A 42 18.32 13.37 -6.45
C SER A 42 19.18 13.84 -5.27
N SER A 43 18.84 13.42 -4.06
CA SER A 43 19.65 13.72 -2.87
C SER A 43 20.99 12.99 -2.85
N THR A 44 21.04 11.78 -3.38
CA THR A 44 22.28 11.00 -3.49
C THR A 44 23.23 11.59 -4.55
N LEU A 45 22.68 12.22 -5.59
CA LEU A 45 23.43 12.84 -6.68
C LEU A 45 23.91 14.29 -6.36
N ASP A 46 23.67 14.79 -5.17
CA ASP A 46 24.03 16.15 -4.75
C ASP A 46 25.52 16.46 -4.93
N ASN A 47 26.38 15.48 -4.74
CA ASN A 47 27.84 15.57 -4.89
C ASN A 47 28.34 15.60 -6.34
N ARG A 48 27.47 15.36 -7.34
CA ARG A 48 27.85 15.25 -8.77
C ARG A 48 27.62 16.56 -9.57
N GLY A 49 27.12 17.61 -8.91
CA GLY A 49 26.84 18.90 -9.54
C GLY A 49 25.35 19.10 -9.89
N PRO A 50 24.91 20.38 -10.01
CA PRO A 50 23.50 20.72 -10.14
C PRO A 50 22.85 20.20 -11.43
N PHE A 51 23.61 20.05 -12.50
CA PHE A 51 23.13 19.53 -13.77
C PHE A 51 22.68 18.08 -13.63
N TRP A 52 23.53 17.20 -13.09
CA TRP A 52 23.24 15.77 -12.92
C TRP A 52 22.16 15.52 -11.87
N ARG A 53 22.10 16.36 -10.83
CA ARG A 53 21.09 16.30 -9.77
C ARG A 53 19.66 16.42 -10.28
N HIS A 54 19.42 17.25 -11.30
CA HIS A 54 18.07 17.51 -11.81
C HIS A 54 17.77 16.79 -13.12
N LEU A 55 18.75 16.67 -14.00
CA LEU A 55 18.55 16.09 -15.32
C LEU A 55 18.27 14.58 -15.24
N VAL A 56 19.06 13.85 -14.48
CA VAL A 56 18.89 12.38 -14.38
C VAL A 56 17.55 12.01 -13.75
N PRO A 57 17.14 12.53 -12.57
CA PRO A 57 15.83 12.25 -12.02
C PRO A 57 14.68 12.77 -12.91
N GLY A 58 14.84 13.90 -13.57
CA GLY A 58 13.83 14.44 -14.49
C GLY A 58 13.55 13.54 -15.68
N VAL A 59 14.58 13.06 -16.35
CA VAL A 59 14.44 12.12 -17.48
C VAL A 59 13.84 10.78 -17.01
N LEU A 60 14.31 10.27 -15.87
CA LEU A 60 13.79 9.03 -15.30
C LEU A 60 12.32 9.18 -14.84
N LEU A 61 11.92 10.36 -14.39
CA LEU A 61 10.53 10.63 -14.00
C LEU A 61 9.60 10.57 -15.21
N VAL A 62 9.96 11.22 -16.30
CA VAL A 62 9.16 11.18 -17.55
C VAL A 62 9.10 9.76 -18.11
N ALA A 63 10.23 9.06 -18.15
CA ALA A 63 10.30 7.67 -18.61
C ALA A 63 9.49 6.74 -17.70
N GLY A 64 9.62 6.90 -16.39
CA GLY A 64 8.89 6.11 -15.39
C GLY A 64 7.38 6.33 -15.44
N TRP A 65 6.93 7.55 -15.63
CA TRP A 65 5.51 7.87 -15.79
C TRP A 65 4.94 7.26 -17.06
N TRP A 66 5.65 7.42 -18.16
CA TRP A 66 5.25 6.79 -19.41
C TRP A 66 5.20 5.26 -19.29
N MET A 67 6.18 4.67 -18.62
CA MET A 67 6.23 3.23 -18.36
C MET A 67 5.07 2.75 -17.49
N SER A 68 4.72 3.49 -16.43
CA SER A 68 3.59 3.21 -15.54
C SER A 68 2.27 3.17 -16.32
N TYR A 69 2.05 4.17 -17.17
CA TYR A 69 0.88 4.22 -18.03
C TYR A 69 0.83 3.04 -19.01
N ARG A 70 1.96 2.68 -19.59
CA ARG A 70 2.05 1.55 -20.53
C ARG A 70 1.81 0.22 -19.84
N LEU A 71 2.36 0.03 -18.65
CA LEU A 71 2.24 -1.21 -17.88
C LEU A 71 0.77 -1.57 -17.60
N VAL A 72 -0.02 -0.60 -17.11
CA VAL A 72 -1.44 -0.83 -16.80
C VAL A 72 -2.31 -1.04 -18.05
N ASN A 73 -1.79 -0.73 -19.24
CA ASN A 73 -2.47 -0.93 -20.51
C ASN A 73 -2.00 -2.21 -21.24
N LEU A 74 -1.02 -2.95 -20.71
CA LEU A 74 -0.65 -4.26 -21.26
C LEU A 74 -1.82 -5.24 -21.11
N PRO A 75 -2.21 -6.00 -22.15
CA PRO A 75 -3.40 -6.86 -22.12
C PRO A 75 -3.41 -7.82 -20.93
N ALA A 76 -2.32 -8.52 -20.68
CA ALA A 76 -2.21 -9.48 -19.57
C ALA A 76 -2.38 -8.81 -18.20
N PHE A 77 -1.76 -7.65 -18.00
CA PHE A 77 -1.85 -6.92 -16.73
C PHE A 77 -3.20 -6.20 -16.58
N ALA A 78 -3.74 -5.65 -17.66
CA ALA A 78 -5.06 -5.03 -17.68
C ALA A 78 -6.16 -6.05 -17.37
N ASP A 79 -6.11 -7.25 -17.94
CA ASP A 79 -7.08 -8.33 -17.67
C ASP A 79 -7.01 -8.80 -16.21
N PHE A 80 -5.81 -8.89 -15.63
CA PHE A 80 -5.62 -9.14 -14.20
C PHE A 80 -6.28 -8.06 -13.34
N LEU A 81 -6.05 -6.78 -13.61
CA LEU A 81 -6.66 -5.67 -12.86
C LEU A 81 -8.18 -5.64 -13.00
N ILE A 82 -8.72 -5.97 -14.18
CA ILE A 82 -10.16 -6.11 -14.41
C ILE A 82 -10.74 -7.22 -13.55
N ALA A 83 -10.06 -8.36 -13.48
CA ALA A 83 -10.47 -9.48 -12.63
C ALA A 83 -10.46 -9.11 -11.14
N VAL A 84 -9.42 -8.44 -10.67
CA VAL A 84 -9.32 -7.92 -9.30
C VAL A 84 -10.48 -6.98 -8.97
N GLU A 85 -10.79 -6.03 -9.86
CA GLU A 85 -11.92 -5.09 -9.65
C GLU A 85 -13.26 -5.83 -9.61
N ALA A 86 -13.45 -6.82 -10.46
CA ALA A 86 -14.67 -7.64 -10.47
C ALA A 86 -14.83 -8.44 -9.18
N GLU A 87 -13.74 -9.03 -8.65
CA GLU A 87 -13.77 -9.77 -7.38
C GLU A 87 -13.99 -8.81 -6.18
N MET A 88 -13.38 -7.63 -6.17
CA MET A 88 -13.62 -6.62 -5.13
C MET A 88 -15.09 -6.17 -5.07
N ASN A 89 -15.76 -6.08 -6.22
CA ASN A 89 -17.18 -5.71 -6.28
C ASN A 89 -18.12 -6.81 -5.77
N LYS A 90 -17.66 -8.06 -5.69
CA LYS A 90 -18.41 -9.17 -5.09
C LYS A 90 -18.33 -9.20 -3.57
N VAL A 91 -17.35 -8.54 -2.98
CA VAL A 91 -17.17 -8.51 -1.52
C VAL A 91 -18.22 -7.60 -0.91
N SER A 92 -19.02 -8.14 0.02
CA SER A 92 -19.93 -7.34 0.82
C SER A 92 -19.14 -6.56 1.90
N TRP A 93 -18.95 -5.28 1.68
CA TRP A 93 -18.28 -4.42 2.64
C TRP A 93 -19.22 -4.13 3.82
N PRO A 94 -18.77 -4.30 5.08
CA PRO A 94 -19.59 -3.99 6.23
C PRO A 94 -19.95 -2.50 6.26
N SER A 95 -21.15 -2.19 6.74
CA SER A 95 -21.58 -0.82 6.95
C SER A 95 -20.72 -0.12 8.02
N ARG A 96 -20.64 1.20 7.99
CA ARG A 96 -19.90 1.97 9.02
C ARG A 96 -20.36 1.63 10.43
N HIS A 97 -21.65 1.38 10.60
CA HIS A 97 -22.24 1.00 11.88
C HIS A 97 -21.74 -0.37 12.36
N GLU A 98 -21.68 -1.36 11.47
CA GLU A 98 -21.15 -2.71 11.79
C GLU A 98 -19.66 -2.65 12.10
N LEU A 99 -18.89 -1.85 11.35
CA LEU A 99 -17.47 -1.65 11.61
C LEU A 99 -17.22 -1.05 12.99
N VAL A 100 -17.93 0.04 13.33
CA VAL A 100 -17.79 0.69 14.65
C VAL A 100 -18.22 -0.25 15.78
N ARG A 101 -19.33 -0.98 15.62
CA ARG A 101 -19.81 -1.95 16.62
C ARG A 101 -18.80 -3.08 16.82
N GLY A 102 -18.28 -3.67 15.75
CA GLY A 102 -17.27 -4.72 15.81
C GLY A 102 -15.97 -4.22 16.47
N SER A 103 -15.50 -3.04 16.09
CA SER A 103 -14.31 -2.44 16.69
C SER A 103 -14.51 -2.13 18.19
N ALA A 104 -15.67 -1.63 18.58
CA ALA A 104 -16.00 -1.34 19.98
C ALA A 104 -15.98 -2.62 20.84
N VAL A 105 -16.55 -3.73 20.35
CA VAL A 105 -16.53 -5.02 21.05
C VAL A 105 -15.10 -5.49 21.28
N VAL A 106 -14.23 -5.44 20.26
CA VAL A 106 -12.84 -5.84 20.37
C VAL A 106 -12.09 -4.98 21.39
N LEU A 107 -12.26 -3.65 21.34
CA LEU A 107 -11.63 -2.72 22.28
C LEU A 107 -12.08 -2.96 23.72
N ILE A 108 -13.37 -3.14 23.96
CA ILE A 108 -13.92 -3.45 25.29
C ILE A 108 -13.33 -4.76 25.81
N THR A 109 -13.26 -5.78 24.97
CA THR A 109 -12.68 -7.08 25.35
C THR A 109 -11.22 -6.96 25.74
N ILE A 110 -10.41 -6.24 24.94
CA ILE A 110 -8.99 -6.03 25.23
C ILE A 110 -8.80 -5.28 26.54
N ILE A 111 -9.56 -4.18 26.75
CA ILE A 111 -9.49 -3.38 27.97
C ILE A 111 -9.91 -4.20 29.18
N SER A 112 -11.01 -4.96 29.09
CA SER A 112 -11.47 -5.83 30.17
C SER A 112 -10.44 -6.86 30.57
N LEU A 113 -9.82 -7.50 29.56
CA LEU A 113 -8.78 -8.50 29.79
C LEU A 113 -7.53 -7.87 30.43
N ALA A 114 -7.13 -6.69 29.97
CA ALA A 114 -6.01 -5.95 30.55
C ALA A 114 -6.25 -5.60 32.03
N ILE A 115 -7.46 -5.16 32.39
CA ILE A 115 -7.83 -4.87 33.78
C ILE A 115 -7.76 -6.14 34.64
N VAL A 116 -8.28 -7.25 34.13
CA VAL A 116 -8.25 -8.53 34.85
C VAL A 116 -6.79 -9.00 35.07
N LEU A 117 -5.96 -8.95 34.03
CA LEU A 117 -4.54 -9.31 34.13
C LEU A 117 -3.78 -8.40 35.10
N TYR A 118 -4.01 -7.09 35.05
CA TYR A 118 -3.43 -6.14 35.99
C TYR A 118 -3.85 -6.45 37.43
N GLY A 119 -5.13 -6.78 37.65
CA GLY A 119 -5.62 -7.19 38.96
C GLY A 119 -4.92 -8.44 39.50
N PHE A 120 -4.73 -9.46 38.68
CA PHE A 120 -3.97 -10.64 39.05
C PHE A 120 -2.51 -10.32 39.38
N ASP A 121 -1.86 -9.50 38.57
CA ASP A 121 -0.46 -9.10 38.81
C ASP A 121 -0.32 -8.33 40.12
N ALA A 122 -1.22 -7.42 40.43
CA ALA A 122 -1.24 -6.69 41.70
C ALA A 122 -1.44 -7.62 42.90
N VAL A 123 -2.35 -8.60 42.81
CA VAL A 123 -2.59 -9.60 43.88
C VAL A 123 -1.36 -10.45 44.09
N TRP A 124 -0.77 -10.98 43.05
CA TRP A 124 0.45 -11.81 43.17
C TRP A 124 1.64 -10.98 43.63
N GLY A 125 1.81 -9.75 43.17
CA GLY A 125 2.86 -8.87 43.69
C GLY A 125 2.73 -8.64 45.19
N PHE A 126 1.50 -8.38 45.67
CA PHE A 126 1.23 -8.23 47.11
C PHE A 126 1.58 -9.51 47.93
N ILE A 127 1.19 -10.69 47.42
CA ILE A 127 1.48 -11.99 48.07
C ILE A 127 2.98 -12.22 48.17
N PHE A 128 3.72 -12.05 47.06
CA PHE A 128 5.16 -12.32 47.07
C PHE A 128 5.94 -11.30 47.88
N GLN A 129 5.63 -10.02 47.80
CA GLN A 129 6.37 -8.97 48.50
C GLN A 129 6.03 -8.94 50.00
N LYS A 130 4.78 -9.08 50.37
CA LYS A 130 4.33 -8.84 51.74
C LYS A 130 4.14 -10.11 52.58
N ILE A 131 3.70 -11.21 51.97
CA ILE A 131 3.45 -12.47 52.68
C ILE A 131 4.66 -13.38 52.63
N LEU A 132 5.24 -13.59 51.47
CA LEU A 132 6.37 -14.52 51.31
C LEU A 132 7.73 -13.86 51.52
N ARG A 133 7.84 -12.53 51.52
CA ARG A 133 9.09 -11.76 51.68
C ARG A 133 10.23 -12.25 50.81
N ILE A 134 9.90 -12.65 49.57
CA ILE A 134 10.88 -13.27 48.66
C ILE A 134 11.67 -12.19 47.88
N ILE A 135 11.21 -10.94 47.84
CA ILE A 135 11.88 -9.80 47.17
C ILE A 135 11.92 -8.62 48.12
#